data_48a89f0ce9d0fac3aab4d8c55a7cb3fa
#
_entry.id   48a89f0ce9d0fac3aab4d8c55a7cb3fa
#
_cell.length_a   1.000
_cell.length_b   1.000
_cell.length_c   1.000
_cell.angle_alpha   90.00
_cell.angle_beta   90.00
_cell.angle_gamma   90.00
#
_symmetry.space_group_name_H-M   'P 1'
#
loop_
_entity.id
_entity.type
_entity.pdbx_description
1 polymer ?
#
loop_
_entity_poly.entity_id
_entity_poly.type
_entity_poly.pdbx_seq_one_letter_code
_entity_poly.pdbx_strand_id
1 'polypeptide(L)'
;MQIKNSLINGLLLCLAVAGTGQAASRNTDVTVCPGEKVVISGRKMPAPVLTVDSPMVHDPVMAWEKDAWHLYCTGNGVQHMTSKDLKLWEIDTVPVLRPLPQWTRDSVPGFEHHVWAPDIVRWHGQWWLTYACSTFGKNTSAIGLMSSPSLDRAHWTDHGCVVASKKGRDNWNAIDPNIIIDDSDRPWLTFGSFWDGIQLVSLDESLHIPEGKSPVTIARRYAPGTPGQSANPTSKDAGTNAIEAPFVYRRDGWYYLFVSWDYCCRGAQSNYRVAYGRSRSVEGPYLDREGRPMTEGGGTVLLQGDGTVYEAAGHCAVYDDPNIPSQALLICHGYRAVNGAPTLILRPLCFTEDGWIRME
;
A
#
# COMPACT_ATOMS: atom_id res chain seq x y z
N MET A 1 27.31 20.62 -20.29
CA MET A 1 26.13 20.19 -21.04
C MET A 1 25.01 20.04 -20.05
N GLN A 2 24.12 21.05 -19.98
CA GLN A 2 23.08 21.15 -18.95
C GLN A 2 21.91 20.23 -19.33
N ILE A 3 21.57 19.32 -18.46
CA ILE A 3 20.32 18.52 -18.56
C ILE A 3 19.27 19.23 -17.72
N LYS A 4 18.25 19.76 -18.39
CA LYS A 4 17.10 20.42 -17.79
C LYS A 4 16.25 19.41 -17.04
N ASN A 5 15.98 19.70 -15.77
CA ASN A 5 14.95 19.04 -14.98
C ASN A 5 13.57 19.31 -15.60
N SER A 6 12.90 18.27 -16.04
CA SER A 6 11.49 18.31 -16.41
C SER A 6 10.67 17.87 -15.20
N LEU A 7 10.05 18.84 -14.53
CA LEU A 7 9.03 18.63 -13.52
C LEU A 7 7.76 18.09 -14.20
N ILE A 8 7.40 16.85 -13.91
CA ILE A 8 6.09 16.32 -14.27
C ILE A 8 5.13 16.69 -13.14
N ASN A 9 4.46 17.82 -13.33
CA ASN A 9 3.26 18.16 -12.57
C ASN A 9 2.14 17.20 -12.99
N GLY A 10 1.66 16.36 -12.07
CA GLY A 10 0.45 15.58 -12.24
C GLY A 10 -0.76 16.51 -12.40
N LEU A 11 -1.17 16.71 -13.63
CA LEU A 11 -2.32 17.55 -13.98
C LEU A 11 -3.60 16.79 -13.59
N LEU A 12 -4.32 17.31 -12.63
CA LEU A 12 -5.70 16.94 -12.35
C LEU A 12 -6.54 17.40 -13.56
N LEU A 13 -6.96 16.48 -14.42
CA LEU A 13 -7.82 16.78 -15.54
C LEU A 13 -9.25 16.95 -15.02
N CYS A 14 -9.65 18.18 -14.74
CA CYS A 14 -11.06 18.56 -14.64
C CYS A 14 -11.64 18.56 -16.05
N LEU A 15 -12.49 17.59 -16.39
CA LEU A 15 -13.31 17.64 -17.60
C LEU A 15 -14.35 18.76 -17.44
N ALA A 16 -14.06 19.89 -18.05
CA ALA A 16 -15.05 20.92 -18.26
C ALA A 16 -15.86 20.57 -19.52
N VAL A 17 -17.13 20.24 -19.35
CA VAL A 17 -18.10 20.16 -20.44
C VAL A 17 -18.43 21.60 -20.84
N ALA A 18 -17.97 22.03 -22.01
CA ALA A 18 -18.34 23.31 -22.59
C ALA A 18 -19.76 23.27 -23.14
N GLY A 19 -20.70 23.78 -22.38
CA GLY A 19 -22.02 24.15 -22.85
C GLY A 19 -22.05 25.68 -23.10
N THR A 20 -22.22 26.09 -24.35
CA THR A 20 -22.42 27.49 -24.73
C THR A 20 -23.79 27.97 -24.27
N GLY A 21 -23.80 28.85 -23.27
CA GLY A 21 -24.99 29.55 -22.82
C GLY A 21 -24.57 30.68 -21.90
N GLN A 22 -24.69 31.94 -22.38
CA GLN A 22 -24.50 33.14 -21.58
C GLN A 22 -25.49 33.14 -20.40
N ALA A 23 -24.99 33.12 -19.17
CA ALA A 23 -25.74 33.54 -17.99
C ALA A 23 -24.79 34.06 -16.93
N ALA A 24 -25.22 35.12 -16.29
CA ALA A 24 -24.50 35.96 -15.35
C ALA A 24 -23.85 35.22 -14.20
N SER A 25 -22.61 35.60 -13.90
CA SER A 25 -21.82 35.22 -12.72
C SER A 25 -22.58 35.55 -11.42
N ARG A 26 -22.98 34.53 -10.70
CA ARG A 26 -23.14 34.59 -9.24
C ARG A 26 -22.24 33.50 -8.65
N ASN A 27 -21.21 33.97 -7.96
CA ASN A 27 -20.38 33.09 -7.08
C ASN A 27 -21.29 32.40 -6.08
N THR A 28 -21.51 31.12 -6.24
CA THR A 28 -22.01 30.25 -5.18
C THR A 28 -20.88 29.31 -4.76
N ASP A 29 -20.29 29.58 -3.62
CA ASP A 29 -19.37 28.64 -2.96
C ASP A 29 -20.15 27.35 -2.65
N VAL A 30 -19.85 26.29 -3.40
CA VAL A 30 -20.42 24.97 -3.16
C VAL A 30 -19.42 24.17 -2.29
N THR A 31 -19.71 24.07 -1.00
CA THR A 31 -18.98 23.20 -0.10
C THR A 31 -19.61 21.81 -0.14
N VAL A 32 -18.87 20.80 -0.63
CA VAL A 32 -19.31 19.40 -0.67
C VAL A 32 -18.68 18.64 0.48
N CYS A 33 -19.48 18.23 1.45
CA CYS A 33 -19.06 17.32 2.51
C CYS A 33 -19.63 15.92 2.27
N PRO A 34 -18.86 14.82 2.52
CA PRO A 34 -19.37 13.46 2.34
C PRO A 34 -20.57 13.20 3.26
N GLY A 35 -21.63 12.64 2.67
CA GLY A 35 -22.88 12.39 3.39
C GLY A 35 -23.79 13.59 3.57
N GLU A 36 -23.36 14.80 3.19
CA GLU A 36 -24.19 15.99 3.18
C GLU A 36 -24.88 16.21 1.83
N LYS A 37 -26.05 16.78 1.88
CA LYS A 37 -26.79 17.16 0.67
C LYS A 37 -26.25 18.49 0.13
N VAL A 38 -25.83 18.51 -1.11
CA VAL A 38 -25.41 19.73 -1.81
C VAL A 38 -26.63 20.63 -2.05
N VAL A 39 -26.55 21.90 -1.64
CA VAL A 39 -27.61 22.88 -1.89
C VAL A 39 -27.32 23.60 -3.19
N ILE A 40 -28.08 23.28 -4.23
CA ILE A 40 -28.07 23.99 -5.49
C ILE A 40 -29.44 24.61 -5.67
N SER A 41 -29.50 25.93 -5.79
CA SER A 41 -30.77 26.68 -6.03
C SER A 41 -31.86 26.36 -4.99
N GLY A 42 -31.51 26.22 -3.71
CA GLY A 42 -32.44 25.93 -2.63
C GLY A 42 -32.90 24.47 -2.53
N ARG A 43 -32.42 23.55 -3.39
CA ARG A 43 -32.68 22.11 -3.26
C ARG A 43 -31.46 21.40 -2.72
N LYS A 44 -31.66 20.56 -1.67
CA LYS A 44 -30.64 19.64 -1.18
C LYS A 44 -30.58 18.45 -2.15
N MET A 45 -29.44 18.29 -2.81
CA MET A 45 -29.16 17.13 -3.65
C MET A 45 -28.13 16.21 -2.98
N PRO A 46 -28.19 14.89 -3.20
CA PRO A 46 -27.13 14.01 -2.73
C PRO A 46 -25.81 14.41 -3.37
N ALA A 47 -24.70 14.24 -2.63
CA ALA A 47 -23.38 14.45 -3.19
C ALA A 47 -23.17 13.56 -4.42
N PRO A 48 -22.50 14.02 -5.48
CA PRO A 48 -22.25 13.20 -6.64
C PRO A 48 -21.37 11.98 -6.24
N VAL A 49 -21.80 10.80 -6.66
CA VAL A 49 -21.02 9.55 -6.51
C VAL A 49 -20.23 9.38 -7.80
N LEU A 50 -18.91 9.26 -7.68
CA LEU A 50 -18.02 8.92 -8.77
C LEU A 50 -17.84 7.41 -8.82
N THR A 51 -18.37 6.76 -9.85
CA THR A 51 -18.26 5.31 -10.06
C THR A 51 -17.34 5.00 -11.22
N VAL A 52 -16.40 4.07 -11.03
CA VAL A 52 -15.44 3.64 -12.05
C VAL A 52 -15.31 2.12 -12.05
N ASP A 53 -15.04 1.52 -13.22
CA ASP A 53 -14.81 0.08 -13.42
C ASP A 53 -13.33 -0.32 -13.38
N SER A 54 -12.45 0.66 -13.48
CA SER A 54 -11.01 0.43 -13.58
C SER A 54 -10.27 1.55 -12.86
N PRO A 55 -10.31 1.57 -11.52
CA PRO A 55 -9.76 2.67 -10.74
C PRO A 55 -8.24 2.77 -10.90
N MET A 56 -7.77 4.01 -10.99
CA MET A 56 -6.35 4.31 -10.89
C MET A 56 -5.93 4.23 -9.42
N VAL A 57 -5.07 3.29 -9.11
CA VAL A 57 -4.59 3.07 -7.74
C VAL A 57 -3.08 2.83 -7.71
N HIS A 58 -2.46 3.22 -6.61
CA HIS A 58 -1.15 2.76 -6.17
C HIS A 58 -1.31 2.12 -4.80
N ASP A 59 -0.59 1.03 -4.54
CA ASP A 59 -0.45 0.41 -3.22
C ASP A 59 -1.81 0.07 -2.57
N PRO A 60 -2.68 -0.69 -3.28
CA PRO A 60 -4.02 -0.96 -2.81
C PRO A 60 -4.04 -2.04 -1.72
N VAL A 61 -4.87 -1.81 -0.70
CA VAL A 61 -5.28 -2.82 0.30
C VAL A 61 -6.79 -2.84 0.44
N MET A 62 -7.35 -3.98 0.86
CA MET A 62 -8.79 -4.13 0.99
C MET A 62 -9.20 -4.68 2.36
N ALA A 63 -10.46 -4.45 2.71
CA ALA A 63 -11.14 -5.10 3.82
C ALA A 63 -12.62 -5.32 3.47
N TRP A 64 -13.24 -6.32 4.09
CA TRP A 64 -14.66 -6.62 3.91
C TRP A 64 -15.44 -6.24 5.14
N GLU A 65 -16.43 -5.37 4.99
CA GLU A 65 -17.38 -5.02 6.04
C GLU A 65 -18.74 -4.67 5.45
N LYS A 66 -19.84 -5.11 6.11
CA LYS A 66 -21.24 -4.74 5.76
C LYS A 66 -21.58 -4.96 4.29
N ASP A 67 -21.22 -6.12 3.77
CA ASP A 67 -21.51 -6.55 2.40
C ASP A 67 -20.86 -5.67 1.31
N ALA A 68 -19.73 -5.05 1.65
CA ALA A 68 -18.91 -4.27 0.71
C ALA A 68 -17.41 -4.48 0.95
N TRP A 69 -16.66 -4.45 -0.14
CA TRP A 69 -15.23 -4.27 -0.12
C TRP A 69 -14.91 -2.79 0.07
N HIS A 70 -14.00 -2.52 0.97
CA HIS A 70 -13.40 -1.22 1.22
C HIS A 70 -11.96 -1.27 0.73
N LEU A 71 -11.60 -0.47 -0.25
CA LEU A 71 -10.25 -0.36 -0.79
C LEU A 71 -9.63 0.95 -0.32
N TYR A 72 -8.44 0.86 0.23
CA TYR A 72 -7.60 2.00 0.60
C TYR A 72 -6.35 1.99 -0.27
N CYS A 73 -5.86 3.16 -0.68
CA CYS A 73 -4.66 3.25 -1.50
C CYS A 73 -3.94 4.58 -1.28
N THR A 74 -2.73 4.64 -1.80
CA THR A 74 -1.91 5.86 -1.82
C THR A 74 -2.69 7.03 -2.42
N GLY A 75 -2.62 8.19 -1.77
CA GLY A 75 -3.29 9.41 -2.22
C GLY A 75 -3.10 10.59 -1.27
N ASN A 76 -3.80 11.67 -1.55
CA ASN A 76 -3.79 12.85 -0.69
C ASN A 76 -4.56 12.57 0.61
N GLY A 77 -3.89 12.00 1.62
CA GLY A 77 -4.49 11.63 2.90
C GLY A 77 -5.20 10.28 2.89
N VAL A 78 -4.70 9.28 2.17
CA VAL A 78 -5.29 7.95 1.93
C VAL A 78 -6.62 8.04 1.19
N GLN A 79 -6.64 7.55 -0.04
CA GLN A 79 -7.86 7.45 -0.82
C GLN A 79 -8.64 6.20 -0.40
N HIS A 80 -9.96 6.32 -0.39
CA HIS A 80 -10.88 5.23 -0.09
C HIS A 80 -11.92 5.08 -1.19
N MET A 81 -12.28 3.84 -1.48
CA MET A 81 -13.37 3.50 -2.37
C MET A 81 -14.04 2.19 -1.95
N THR A 82 -15.28 1.99 -2.36
CA THR A 82 -16.05 0.79 -2.02
C THR A 82 -16.56 0.08 -3.26
N SER A 83 -16.74 -1.24 -3.14
CA SER A 83 -17.34 -2.07 -4.17
C SER A 83 -18.12 -3.24 -3.56
N LYS A 84 -19.25 -3.61 -4.16
CA LYS A 84 -20.01 -4.82 -3.79
C LYS A 84 -19.66 -6.04 -4.62
N ASP A 85 -19.04 -5.84 -5.77
CA ASP A 85 -18.85 -6.87 -6.79
C ASP A 85 -17.42 -6.97 -7.34
N LEU A 86 -16.49 -6.14 -6.80
CA LEU A 86 -15.10 -6.00 -7.25
C LEU A 86 -14.97 -5.50 -8.72
N LYS A 87 -16.05 -5.03 -9.33
CA LYS A 87 -16.10 -4.56 -10.71
C LYS A 87 -16.35 -3.06 -10.78
N LEU A 88 -17.34 -2.59 -10.03
CA LEU A 88 -17.64 -1.16 -9.94
C LEU A 88 -17.24 -0.62 -8.59
N TRP A 89 -16.52 0.49 -8.60
CA TRP A 89 -15.97 1.14 -7.42
C TRP A 89 -16.56 2.55 -7.26
N GLU A 90 -17.10 2.80 -6.09
CA GLU A 90 -17.55 4.12 -5.66
C GLU A 90 -16.40 4.82 -4.93
N ILE A 91 -15.93 5.93 -5.49
CA ILE A 91 -14.76 6.66 -4.96
C ILE A 91 -15.23 7.74 -3.99
N ASP A 92 -14.67 7.74 -2.79
CA ASP A 92 -14.85 8.82 -1.83
C ASP A 92 -14.16 10.10 -2.32
N THR A 93 -14.91 11.21 -2.31
CA THR A 93 -14.39 12.51 -2.71
C THR A 93 -13.54 13.20 -1.66
N VAL A 94 -13.58 12.70 -0.42
CA VAL A 94 -12.77 13.21 0.70
C VAL A 94 -11.85 12.11 1.20
N PRO A 95 -10.54 12.40 1.36
CA PRO A 95 -9.58 11.42 1.89
C PRO A 95 -9.91 10.98 3.31
N VAL A 96 -9.48 9.76 3.67
CA VAL A 96 -9.66 9.19 5.01
C VAL A 96 -8.98 10.03 6.08
N LEU A 97 -7.74 10.46 5.83
CA LEU A 97 -6.91 11.21 6.75
C LEU A 97 -6.91 12.70 6.39
N ARG A 98 -7.86 13.44 6.95
CA ARG A 98 -7.97 14.88 6.77
C ARG A 98 -8.64 15.54 7.98
N PRO A 99 -7.99 16.54 8.64
CA PRO A 99 -6.65 17.04 8.37
C PRO A 99 -5.56 16.01 8.70
N LEU A 100 -4.38 16.20 8.08
CA LEU A 100 -3.20 15.41 8.44
C LEU A 100 -2.71 15.81 9.83
N PRO A 101 -2.40 14.84 10.71
CA PRO A 101 -1.83 15.11 12.04
C PRO A 101 -0.50 15.88 11.94
N GLN A 102 -0.27 16.81 12.85
CA GLN A 102 0.93 17.66 12.83
C GLN A 102 2.21 16.84 12.95
N TRP A 103 2.21 15.76 13.74
CA TRP A 103 3.37 14.89 13.94
C TRP A 103 3.95 14.34 12.63
N THR A 104 3.15 14.20 11.56
CA THR A 104 3.61 13.70 10.26
C THR A 104 4.68 14.62 9.65
N ARG A 105 4.48 15.93 9.74
CA ARG A 105 5.42 16.95 9.27
C ARG A 105 6.62 17.12 10.21
N ASP A 106 6.40 16.96 11.50
CA ASP A 106 7.45 17.03 12.52
C ASP A 106 8.43 15.86 12.38
N SER A 107 7.91 14.66 12.07
CA SER A 107 8.72 13.44 11.86
C SER A 107 9.41 13.40 10.50
N VAL A 108 8.75 13.93 9.46
CA VAL A 108 9.21 13.85 8.06
C VAL A 108 9.25 15.26 7.45
N PRO A 109 10.32 16.02 7.68
CA PRO A 109 10.49 17.32 7.05
C PRO A 109 10.45 17.23 5.51
N GLY A 110 9.54 17.99 4.88
CA GLY A 110 9.28 17.95 3.45
C GLY A 110 8.12 17.05 3.03
N PHE A 111 7.50 16.32 3.96
CA PHE A 111 6.21 15.67 3.72
C PHE A 111 5.10 16.75 3.69
N GLU A 112 4.26 16.69 2.66
CA GLU A 112 3.18 17.66 2.49
C GLU A 112 1.81 17.04 2.80
N HIS A 113 1.32 16.17 1.92
CA HIS A 113 -0.03 15.60 2.02
C HIS A 113 -0.24 14.26 1.30
N HIS A 114 0.74 13.80 0.51
CA HIS A 114 0.63 12.57 -0.26
C HIS A 114 1.03 11.37 0.60
N VAL A 115 0.04 10.72 1.22
CA VAL A 115 0.20 9.57 2.11
C VAL A 115 0.33 8.31 1.28
N TRP A 116 1.28 7.42 1.66
CA TRP A 116 1.64 6.24 0.89
C TRP A 116 1.22 4.95 1.58
N ALA A 117 1.00 3.93 0.76
CA ALA A 117 0.93 2.53 1.10
C ALA A 117 0.20 2.26 2.43
N PRO A 118 -1.13 2.44 2.49
CA PRO A 118 -1.90 2.05 3.66
C PRO A 118 -1.94 0.52 3.80
N ASP A 119 -2.12 0.03 5.03
CA ASP A 119 -2.52 -1.33 5.34
C ASP A 119 -3.70 -1.33 6.31
N ILE A 120 -4.55 -2.35 6.26
CA ILE A 120 -5.76 -2.44 7.05
C ILE A 120 -5.93 -3.84 7.65
N VAL A 121 -6.11 -3.91 8.96
CA VAL A 121 -6.32 -5.16 9.68
C VAL A 121 -7.45 -5.02 10.71
N ARG A 122 -8.22 -6.09 10.92
CA ARG A 122 -9.19 -6.18 12.02
C ARG A 122 -8.57 -6.94 13.18
N TRP A 123 -8.54 -6.31 14.36
CA TRP A 123 -8.04 -6.93 15.57
C TRP A 123 -8.74 -6.36 16.81
N HIS A 124 -9.09 -7.21 17.77
CA HIS A 124 -9.79 -6.87 19.02
C HIS A 124 -11.03 -5.98 18.81
N GLY A 125 -11.82 -6.29 17.76
CA GLY A 125 -13.07 -5.60 17.46
C GLY A 125 -12.94 -4.24 16.79
N GLN A 126 -11.71 -3.78 16.55
CA GLN A 126 -11.40 -2.53 15.85
C GLN A 126 -10.78 -2.82 14.47
N TRP A 127 -10.97 -1.89 13.55
CA TRP A 127 -10.17 -1.77 12.35
C TRP A 127 -8.97 -0.87 12.63
N TRP A 128 -7.80 -1.33 12.23
CA TRP A 128 -6.55 -0.62 12.37
C TRP A 128 -5.98 -0.35 10.99
N LEU A 129 -5.67 0.90 10.71
CA LEU A 129 -5.10 1.34 9.46
C LEU A 129 -3.73 1.97 9.71
N THR A 130 -2.70 1.41 9.10
CA THR A 130 -1.37 2.01 9.05
C THR A 130 -1.18 2.75 7.72
N TYR A 131 -0.27 3.72 7.71
CA TYR A 131 0.04 4.52 6.53
C TYR A 131 1.45 5.08 6.61
N ALA A 132 2.05 5.40 5.49
CA ALA A 132 3.41 5.92 5.44
C ALA A 132 3.46 7.39 5.02
N CYS A 133 4.32 8.15 5.70
CA CYS A 133 4.70 9.52 5.35
C CYS A 133 6.17 9.53 4.96
N SER A 134 6.49 10.02 3.76
CA SER A 134 7.85 10.03 3.25
C SER A 134 8.06 11.09 2.18
N THR A 135 9.29 11.15 1.66
CA THR A 135 9.65 11.89 0.44
C THR A 135 10.43 10.97 -0.50
N PHE A 136 10.14 11.05 -1.80
CA PHE A 136 10.67 10.11 -2.80
C PHE A 136 12.21 10.02 -2.77
N GLY A 137 12.71 8.77 -2.74
CA GLY A 137 14.16 8.48 -2.75
C GLY A 137 14.89 8.76 -1.44
N LYS A 138 14.16 8.90 -0.32
CA LYS A 138 14.76 9.14 1.01
C LYS A 138 14.22 8.12 2.02
N ASN A 139 14.96 7.93 3.12
CA ASN A 139 14.53 7.12 4.24
C ASN A 139 14.32 7.94 5.54
N THR A 140 14.09 9.24 5.42
CA THR A 140 13.48 10.00 6.51
C THR A 140 11.99 9.88 6.35
N SER A 141 11.42 8.90 7.03
CA SER A 141 10.04 8.42 6.82
C SER A 141 9.41 8.02 8.14
N ALA A 142 8.10 7.93 8.19
CA ALA A 142 7.36 7.49 9.37
C ALA A 142 6.10 6.72 8.98
N ILE A 143 5.77 5.70 9.77
CA ILE A 143 4.52 4.95 9.69
C ILE A 143 3.61 5.41 10.81
N GLY A 144 2.39 5.84 10.45
CA GLY A 144 1.34 6.21 11.36
C GLY A 144 0.30 5.12 11.54
N LEU A 145 -0.49 5.24 12.60
CA LEU A 145 -1.54 4.30 12.98
C LEU A 145 -2.83 5.06 13.28
N MET A 146 -3.95 4.55 12.79
CA MET A 146 -5.28 4.99 13.19
C MET A 146 -6.21 3.81 13.40
N SER A 147 -7.28 4.00 14.17
CA SER A 147 -8.29 2.97 14.39
C SER A 147 -9.69 3.48 14.18
N SER A 148 -10.61 2.56 13.87
CA SER A 148 -12.04 2.81 13.79
C SER A 148 -12.85 1.58 14.18
N PRO A 149 -14.01 1.73 14.82
CA PRO A 149 -14.92 0.62 15.05
C PRO A 149 -15.62 0.14 13.77
N SER A 150 -15.59 0.95 12.71
CA SER A 150 -16.10 0.62 11.38
C SER A 150 -15.21 1.22 10.29
N LEU A 151 -15.36 0.76 9.05
CA LEU A 151 -14.56 1.26 7.92
C LEU A 151 -15.06 2.63 7.40
N ASP A 152 -15.99 3.26 8.10
CA ASP A 152 -16.38 4.63 7.84
C ASP A 152 -15.33 5.60 8.39
N ARG A 153 -14.80 6.46 7.52
CA ARG A 153 -13.75 7.44 7.85
C ARG A 153 -14.13 8.43 8.95
N ALA A 154 -15.42 8.67 9.18
CA ALA A 154 -15.88 9.58 10.24
C ALA A 154 -15.52 9.11 11.66
N HIS A 155 -15.15 7.84 11.80
CA HIS A 155 -14.83 7.22 13.08
C HIS A 155 -13.33 6.99 13.30
N TRP A 156 -12.46 7.44 12.39
CA TRP A 156 -11.01 7.23 12.51
C TRP A 156 -10.40 8.08 13.62
N THR A 157 -9.63 7.41 14.49
CA THR A 157 -8.84 8.01 15.57
C THR A 157 -7.35 7.83 15.28
N ASP A 158 -6.57 8.92 15.28
CA ASP A 158 -5.12 8.88 15.11
C ASP A 158 -4.42 8.44 16.42
N HIS A 159 -3.50 7.50 16.31
CA HIS A 159 -2.67 6.99 17.41
C HIS A 159 -1.20 7.42 17.29
N GLY A 160 -0.87 8.26 16.31
CA GLY A 160 0.47 8.78 16.11
C GLY A 160 1.42 7.86 15.36
N CYS A 161 2.71 8.04 15.60
CA CYS A 161 3.80 7.34 14.91
C CYS A 161 4.12 6.00 15.57
N VAL A 162 4.09 4.92 14.79
CA VAL A 162 4.52 3.57 15.24
C VAL A 162 6.03 3.41 15.11
N VAL A 163 6.59 3.82 13.97
CA VAL A 163 8.02 3.71 13.68
C VAL A 163 8.44 4.82 12.73
N ALA A 164 9.66 5.35 12.95
CA ALA A 164 10.23 6.35 12.07
C ALA A 164 11.71 6.04 11.77
N SER A 165 12.08 6.11 10.50
CA SER A 165 13.46 6.05 10.04
C SER A 165 14.02 7.43 9.78
N LYS A 166 15.35 7.54 9.85
CA LYS A 166 16.06 8.79 9.64
C LYS A 166 17.35 8.55 8.86
N LYS A 167 17.56 9.35 7.83
CA LYS A 167 18.78 9.34 7.05
C LYS A 167 20.02 9.52 7.94
N GLY A 168 21.00 8.64 7.78
CA GLY A 168 22.25 8.67 8.56
C GLY A 168 22.16 7.99 9.92
N ARG A 169 20.98 7.58 10.38
CA ARG A 169 20.77 6.79 11.59
C ARG A 169 20.41 5.33 11.24
N ASP A 170 19.44 5.14 10.35
CA ASP A 170 18.87 3.83 10.05
C ASP A 170 19.26 3.38 8.64
N ASN A 171 19.51 2.09 8.47
CA ASN A 171 19.75 1.47 7.17
C ASN A 171 18.51 0.77 6.59
N TRP A 172 17.34 1.18 7.01
CA TRP A 172 16.02 0.74 6.51
C TRP A 172 15.12 1.97 6.30
N ASN A 173 13.98 1.76 5.67
CA ASN A 173 13.03 2.82 5.36
C ASN A 173 11.65 2.49 5.97
N ALA A 174 11.12 3.37 6.82
CA ALA A 174 9.83 3.21 7.49
C ALA A 174 8.68 3.59 6.55
N ILE A 175 8.45 2.77 5.51
CA ILE A 175 7.31 2.83 4.60
C ILE A 175 6.80 1.42 4.30
N ASP A 176 5.70 1.32 3.60
CA ASP A 176 5.05 0.08 3.18
C ASP A 176 4.73 -0.84 4.38
N PRO A 177 3.94 -0.36 5.35
CA PRO A 177 3.58 -1.15 6.51
C PRO A 177 2.62 -2.27 6.15
N ASN A 178 2.74 -3.42 6.84
CA ASN A 178 1.71 -4.44 6.93
C ASN A 178 1.68 -5.03 8.34
N ILE A 179 0.50 -5.07 8.96
CA ILE A 179 0.29 -5.71 10.25
C ILE A 179 -0.24 -7.12 10.06
N ILE A 180 0.42 -8.09 10.67
CA ILE A 180 -0.02 -9.49 10.76
C ILE A 180 -0.24 -9.89 12.21
N ILE A 181 -1.33 -10.59 12.46
CA ILE A 181 -1.63 -11.22 13.75
C ILE A 181 -1.23 -12.70 13.66
N ASP A 182 -0.34 -13.14 14.54
CA ASP A 182 0.15 -14.52 14.54
C ASP A 182 -0.85 -15.53 15.18
N ASP A 183 -0.49 -16.82 15.19
CA ASP A 183 -1.31 -17.89 15.76
C ASP A 183 -1.56 -17.75 17.27
N SER A 184 -0.79 -16.93 17.94
CA SER A 184 -0.91 -16.65 19.38
C SER A 184 -1.57 -15.31 19.69
N ASP A 185 -2.28 -14.74 18.69
CA ASP A 185 -2.94 -13.43 18.76
C ASP A 185 -1.97 -12.26 19.04
N ARG A 186 -0.69 -12.39 18.63
CA ARG A 186 0.32 -11.35 18.80
C ARG A 186 0.47 -10.55 17.51
N PRO A 187 0.44 -9.21 17.58
CA PRO A 187 0.62 -8.36 16.43
C PRO A 187 2.11 -8.20 16.07
N TRP A 188 2.38 -8.17 14.77
CA TRP A 188 3.68 -7.91 14.18
C TRP A 188 3.55 -6.88 13.07
N LEU A 189 4.58 -6.05 12.89
CA LEU A 189 4.69 -5.13 11.79
C LEU A 189 5.80 -5.55 10.84
N THR A 190 5.47 -5.77 9.57
CA THR A 190 6.44 -5.79 8.48
C THR A 190 6.42 -4.46 7.76
N PHE A 191 7.58 -4.00 7.30
CA PHE A 191 7.71 -2.75 6.56
C PHE A 191 9.06 -2.70 5.83
N GLY A 192 9.23 -1.75 4.93
CA GLY A 192 10.53 -1.47 4.34
C GLY A 192 10.54 -1.41 2.82
N SER A 193 11.46 -0.62 2.31
CA SER A 193 11.68 -0.39 0.89
C SER A 193 13.14 -0.06 0.67
N PHE A 194 13.81 -0.79 -0.23
CA PHE A 194 15.24 -0.65 -0.50
C PHE A 194 16.11 -0.81 0.75
N TRP A 195 17.21 -0.06 0.88
CA TRP A 195 18.17 -0.14 2.00
C TRP A 195 18.49 -1.59 2.36
N ASP A 196 18.31 -1.98 3.62
CA ASP A 196 18.52 -3.37 4.05
C ASP A 196 17.28 -4.28 3.84
N GLY A 197 16.33 -3.84 3.05
CA GLY A 197 15.16 -4.64 2.67
C GLY A 197 14.04 -4.60 3.68
N ILE A 198 13.33 -5.73 3.77
CA ILE A 198 12.10 -5.86 4.56
C ILE A 198 12.43 -6.15 6.02
N GLN A 199 11.81 -5.39 6.89
CA GLN A 199 11.94 -5.47 8.33
C GLN A 199 10.71 -6.12 8.97
N LEU A 200 10.92 -6.79 10.10
CA LEU A 200 9.88 -7.33 10.97
C LEU A 200 10.14 -6.90 12.41
N VAL A 201 9.10 -6.51 13.13
CA VAL A 201 9.17 -6.23 14.56
C VAL A 201 7.86 -6.61 15.25
N SER A 202 7.94 -7.13 16.49
CA SER A 202 6.75 -7.37 17.30
C SER A 202 6.16 -6.06 17.81
N LEU A 203 4.84 -6.01 17.91
CA LEU A 203 4.10 -4.90 18.48
C LEU A 203 3.50 -5.30 19.84
N ASP A 204 3.13 -4.31 20.64
CA ASP A 204 2.33 -4.49 21.84
C ASP A 204 0.81 -4.43 21.53
N GLU A 205 -0.03 -4.49 22.57
CA GLU A 205 -1.48 -4.43 22.44
C GLU A 205 -2.01 -3.07 21.95
N SER A 206 -1.19 -2.04 21.97
CA SER A 206 -1.50 -0.72 21.40
C SER A 206 -1.04 -0.57 19.94
N LEU A 207 -0.48 -1.66 19.36
CA LEU A 207 0.13 -1.73 18.03
C LEU A 207 1.32 -0.78 17.87
N HIS A 208 2.06 -0.55 18.96
CA HIS A 208 3.33 0.18 18.94
C HIS A 208 4.50 -0.77 19.22
N ILE A 209 5.71 -0.34 18.87
CA ILE A 209 6.92 -1.12 19.12
C ILE A 209 7.25 -1.04 20.62
N PRO A 210 7.29 -2.16 21.35
CA PRO A 210 7.64 -2.16 22.77
C PRO A 210 9.06 -1.64 22.99
N GLU A 211 9.31 -1.03 24.14
CA GLU A 211 10.64 -0.59 24.54
C GLU A 211 11.65 -1.74 24.48
N GLY A 212 12.82 -1.47 23.93
CA GLY A 212 13.90 -2.46 23.77
C GLY A 212 13.75 -3.41 22.59
N LYS A 213 12.63 -3.35 21.84
CA LYS A 213 12.49 -4.10 20.59
C LYS A 213 13.04 -3.30 19.42
N SER A 214 13.63 -4.02 18.46
CA SER A 214 14.18 -3.44 17.25
C SER A 214 13.79 -4.27 16.03
N PRO A 215 13.60 -3.65 14.86
CA PRO A 215 13.34 -4.38 13.63
C PRO A 215 14.49 -5.32 13.26
N VAL A 216 14.14 -6.45 12.65
CA VAL A 216 15.07 -7.43 12.07
C VAL A 216 14.77 -7.62 10.59
N THR A 217 15.80 -7.79 9.77
CA THR A 217 15.63 -7.98 8.33
C THR A 217 15.17 -9.42 8.04
N ILE A 218 14.05 -9.58 7.32
CA ILE A 218 13.47 -10.88 6.95
C ILE A 218 13.53 -11.17 5.45
N ALA A 219 13.77 -10.17 4.59
CA ALA A 219 13.95 -10.37 3.15
C ALA A 219 14.84 -9.29 2.52
N ARG A 220 15.60 -9.68 1.49
CA ARG A 220 16.45 -8.84 0.64
C ARG A 220 16.30 -9.24 -0.82
N ARG A 221 16.48 -8.28 -1.73
CA ARG A 221 16.50 -8.56 -3.17
C ARG A 221 17.69 -9.41 -3.59
N TYR A 222 18.83 -9.21 -2.92
CA TYR A 222 20.09 -9.89 -3.16
C TYR A 222 20.71 -10.39 -1.87
N ALA A 223 21.46 -11.47 -1.94
CA ALA A 223 22.26 -11.94 -0.80
C ALA A 223 23.30 -10.88 -0.38
N PRO A 224 23.57 -10.70 0.90
CA PRO A 224 24.66 -9.86 1.35
C PRO A 224 25.98 -10.26 0.70
N GLY A 225 26.76 -9.26 0.22
CA GLY A 225 28.05 -9.50 -0.45
C GLY A 225 27.96 -9.95 -1.90
N THR A 226 26.77 -9.98 -2.53
CA THR A 226 26.64 -10.25 -3.97
C THR A 226 27.46 -9.24 -4.77
N PRO A 227 28.37 -9.67 -5.64
CA PRO A 227 29.20 -8.77 -6.44
C PRO A 227 28.38 -7.79 -7.28
N GLY A 228 28.73 -6.52 -7.23
CA GLY A 228 28.04 -5.45 -7.96
C GLY A 228 26.70 -5.03 -7.36
N GLN A 229 26.30 -5.62 -6.24
CA GLN A 229 25.06 -5.28 -5.53
C GLN A 229 25.35 -4.76 -4.13
N SER A 230 24.63 -3.73 -3.70
CA SER A 230 24.63 -3.25 -2.33
C SER A 230 23.45 -3.85 -1.60
N ALA A 231 23.65 -5.05 -1.04
CA ALA A 231 22.59 -5.77 -0.32
C ALA A 231 22.42 -5.29 1.14
N ASN A 232 23.41 -4.62 1.68
CA ASN A 232 23.36 -3.99 3.00
C ASN A 232 23.94 -2.57 2.89
N PRO A 233 23.20 -1.65 2.29
CA PRO A 233 23.66 -0.28 2.07
C PRO A 233 23.84 0.46 3.39
N THR A 234 24.59 1.53 3.32
CA THR A 234 24.75 2.42 4.47
C THR A 234 23.44 3.17 4.74
N SER A 235 23.27 3.69 5.96
CA SER A 235 22.11 4.53 6.29
C SER A 235 21.99 5.81 5.44
N LYS A 236 22.96 6.10 4.58
CA LYS A 236 22.97 7.30 3.70
C LYS A 236 22.40 7.04 2.33
N ASP A 237 22.52 5.81 1.80
CA ASP A 237 22.21 5.47 0.42
C ASP A 237 21.24 4.29 0.36
N ALA A 238 20.23 4.36 -0.53
CA ALA A 238 19.27 3.29 -0.77
C ALA A 238 19.93 2.01 -1.32
N GLY A 239 21.00 2.17 -2.09
CA GLY A 239 21.66 1.06 -2.76
C GLY A 239 20.84 0.47 -3.90
N THR A 240 21.16 -0.77 -4.26
CA THR A 240 20.53 -1.52 -5.36
C THR A 240 19.58 -2.62 -4.88
N ASN A 241 19.31 -2.71 -3.58
CA ASN A 241 18.48 -3.73 -2.96
C ASN A 241 16.99 -3.43 -3.20
N ALA A 242 16.55 -3.52 -4.47
CA ALA A 242 15.23 -3.14 -4.95
C ALA A 242 14.17 -4.18 -4.53
N ILE A 243 13.78 -4.14 -3.27
CA ILE A 243 12.70 -4.92 -2.64
C ILE A 243 11.89 -4.00 -1.76
N GLU A 244 10.54 -4.14 -1.78
CA GLU A 244 9.63 -3.32 -0.99
C GLU A 244 8.26 -3.98 -0.84
N ALA A 245 7.30 -3.27 -0.26
CA ALA A 245 5.90 -3.66 -0.18
C ALA A 245 5.68 -5.06 0.41
N PRO A 246 6.12 -5.32 1.66
CA PRO A 246 5.84 -6.60 2.30
C PRO A 246 4.35 -6.74 2.60
N PHE A 247 3.83 -7.94 2.40
CA PHE A 247 2.52 -8.35 2.88
C PHE A 247 2.60 -9.80 3.37
N VAL A 248 2.19 -10.05 4.62
CA VAL A 248 2.17 -11.41 5.17
C VAL A 248 0.74 -11.92 5.18
N TYR A 249 0.52 -13.02 4.46
CA TYR A 249 -0.74 -13.74 4.44
C TYR A 249 -0.58 -15.08 5.15
N ARG A 250 -1.57 -15.47 5.96
CA ARG A 250 -1.54 -16.71 6.73
C ARG A 250 -2.62 -17.67 6.24
N ARG A 251 -2.21 -18.92 5.93
CA ARG A 251 -3.14 -19.99 5.54
C ARG A 251 -2.55 -21.37 5.87
N ASP A 252 -3.38 -22.26 6.41
CA ASP A 252 -3.06 -23.67 6.66
C ASP A 252 -1.73 -23.88 7.44
N GLY A 253 -1.49 -23.02 8.44
CA GLY A 253 -0.30 -23.03 9.27
C GLY A 253 0.98 -22.58 8.56
N TRP A 254 0.85 -21.91 7.39
CA TRP A 254 1.93 -21.23 6.71
C TRP A 254 1.75 -19.71 6.77
N TYR A 255 2.85 -18.99 6.90
CA TYR A 255 2.98 -17.57 6.65
C TYR A 255 3.62 -17.39 5.28
N TYR A 256 2.97 -16.65 4.40
CA TYR A 256 3.46 -16.30 3.07
C TYR A 256 3.86 -14.84 3.08
N LEU A 257 5.16 -14.58 2.94
CA LEU A 257 5.67 -13.22 2.78
C LEU A 257 5.70 -12.87 1.30
N PHE A 258 4.82 -11.98 0.89
CA PHE A 258 4.86 -11.36 -0.43
C PHE A 258 5.72 -10.10 -0.36
N VAL A 259 6.43 -9.84 -1.42
CA VAL A 259 7.27 -8.65 -1.60
C VAL A 259 7.19 -8.22 -3.06
N SER A 260 7.54 -6.98 -3.31
CA SER A 260 7.71 -6.49 -4.67
C SER A 260 9.17 -6.26 -4.99
N TRP A 261 9.59 -6.73 -6.14
CA TRP A 261 10.95 -6.60 -6.66
C TRP A 261 11.03 -5.57 -7.77
N ASP A 262 12.18 -4.96 -7.86
CA ASP A 262 12.62 -4.02 -8.89
C ASP A 262 11.88 -2.67 -8.78
N TYR A 263 11.42 -2.04 -9.85
CA TYR A 263 11.05 -0.62 -9.79
C TYR A 263 9.61 -0.36 -10.22
N CYS A 264 8.85 0.29 -9.33
CA CYS A 264 7.59 0.96 -9.65
C CYS A 264 7.81 2.38 -10.19
N CYS A 265 6.71 3.11 -10.38
CA CYS A 265 6.65 4.57 -10.47
C CYS A 265 7.38 5.19 -11.68
N ARG A 266 7.56 4.39 -12.75
CA ARG A 266 8.19 4.76 -14.00
C ARG A 266 7.24 4.65 -15.21
N GLY A 267 5.93 4.54 -14.96
CA GLY A 267 4.93 4.31 -16.01
C GLY A 267 5.24 3.05 -16.80
N ALA A 268 5.23 3.14 -18.13
CA ALA A 268 5.56 2.04 -19.03
C ALA A 268 7.04 1.53 -18.94
N GLN A 269 7.89 2.20 -18.20
CA GLN A 269 9.27 1.76 -17.94
C GLN A 269 9.42 1.05 -16.58
N SER A 270 8.31 0.84 -15.86
CA SER A 270 8.31 0.05 -14.64
C SER A 270 8.59 -1.42 -14.96
N ASN A 271 9.32 -2.09 -14.08
CA ASN A 271 9.59 -3.54 -14.18
C ASN A 271 9.26 -4.25 -12.86
N TYR A 272 8.33 -3.69 -12.13
CA TYR A 272 7.83 -4.16 -10.84
C TYR A 272 7.22 -5.55 -10.94
N ARG A 273 7.48 -6.42 -9.97
CA ARG A 273 6.94 -7.78 -9.94
C ARG A 273 6.75 -8.27 -8.51
N VAL A 274 5.75 -9.12 -8.32
CA VAL A 274 5.46 -9.77 -7.04
C VAL A 274 6.27 -11.06 -6.94
N ALA A 275 7.00 -11.21 -5.82
CA ALA A 275 7.64 -12.46 -5.43
C ALA A 275 7.20 -12.85 -4.02
N TYR A 276 7.33 -14.13 -3.66
CA TYR A 276 6.98 -14.60 -2.33
C TYR A 276 7.86 -15.77 -1.87
N GLY A 277 7.87 -15.95 -0.57
CA GLY A 277 8.36 -17.14 0.11
C GLY A 277 7.43 -17.49 1.28
N ARG A 278 7.64 -18.63 1.91
CA ARG A 278 6.81 -19.09 3.02
C ARG A 278 7.62 -19.59 4.21
N SER A 279 7.00 -19.54 5.39
CA SER A 279 7.56 -20.02 6.64
C SER A 279 6.48 -20.64 7.51
N ARG A 280 6.88 -21.48 8.49
CA ARG A 280 6.00 -21.95 9.59
C ARG A 280 5.98 -20.98 10.77
N SER A 281 6.83 -19.97 10.78
CA SER A 281 6.88 -18.93 11.79
C SER A 281 6.77 -17.56 11.12
N VAL A 282 6.08 -16.61 11.77
CA VAL A 282 6.03 -15.22 11.34
C VAL A 282 7.43 -14.58 11.28
N GLU A 283 8.34 -15.04 12.14
CA GLU A 283 9.73 -14.57 12.18
C GLU A 283 10.61 -15.15 11.05
N GLY A 284 10.08 -16.11 10.28
CA GLY A 284 10.84 -16.78 9.24
C GLY A 284 11.63 -18.01 9.74
N PRO A 285 12.68 -18.48 9.02
CA PRO A 285 13.05 -17.96 7.70
C PRO A 285 11.98 -18.23 6.64
N TYR A 286 11.73 -17.24 5.81
CA TYR A 286 10.88 -17.40 4.63
C TYR A 286 11.71 -17.99 3.50
N LEU A 287 11.27 -19.14 2.97
CA LEU A 287 11.96 -19.86 1.90
C LEU A 287 11.16 -19.77 0.61
N ASP A 288 11.86 -19.67 -0.53
CA ASP A 288 11.28 -19.82 -1.85
C ASP A 288 11.08 -21.31 -2.22
N ARG A 289 10.59 -21.60 -3.44
CA ARG A 289 10.36 -22.98 -3.91
C ARG A 289 11.62 -23.83 -3.99
N GLU A 290 12.76 -23.20 -4.21
CA GLU A 290 14.06 -23.84 -4.31
C GLU A 290 14.71 -24.02 -2.91
N GLY A 291 14.06 -23.56 -1.83
CA GLY A 291 14.53 -23.62 -0.46
C GLY A 291 15.54 -22.53 -0.09
N ARG A 292 15.66 -21.49 -0.92
CA ARG A 292 16.56 -20.36 -0.66
C ARG A 292 15.90 -19.35 0.27
N PRO A 293 16.59 -18.90 1.34
CA PRO A 293 16.05 -17.88 2.23
C PRO A 293 15.86 -16.53 1.53
N MET A 294 14.75 -15.86 1.83
CA MET A 294 14.49 -14.51 1.31
C MET A 294 15.49 -13.48 1.86
N THR A 295 16.10 -13.73 3.00
CA THR A 295 17.23 -12.91 3.51
C THR A 295 18.49 -13.00 2.66
N GLU A 296 18.58 -14.02 1.79
CA GLU A 296 19.69 -14.29 0.87
C GLU A 296 19.28 -14.08 -0.59
N GLY A 297 18.26 -13.28 -0.83
CA GLY A 297 17.75 -12.97 -2.16
C GLY A 297 16.90 -14.08 -2.79
N GLY A 298 16.39 -15.02 -1.96
CA GLY A 298 15.36 -15.97 -2.37
C GLY A 298 14.03 -15.29 -2.63
N GLY A 299 13.16 -15.99 -3.35
CA GLY A 299 11.80 -15.58 -3.68
C GLY A 299 11.33 -16.21 -4.97
N THR A 300 10.10 -16.72 -4.95
CA THR A 300 9.44 -17.28 -6.13
C THR A 300 8.60 -16.18 -6.79
N VAL A 301 8.89 -15.82 -8.05
CA VAL A 301 8.08 -14.83 -8.78
C VAL A 301 6.68 -15.39 -9.00
N LEU A 302 5.68 -14.62 -8.60
CA LEU A 302 4.27 -14.97 -8.72
C LEU A 302 3.58 -14.19 -9.84
N LEU A 303 3.82 -12.88 -9.91
CA LEU A 303 3.19 -11.99 -10.89
C LEU A 303 4.23 -11.00 -11.43
N GLN A 304 4.21 -10.80 -12.73
CA GLN A 304 4.99 -9.77 -13.42
C GLN A 304 4.22 -9.25 -14.63
N GLY A 305 4.67 -8.16 -15.21
CA GLY A 305 4.12 -7.66 -16.46
C GLY A 305 4.31 -8.65 -17.60
N ASP A 306 3.38 -8.67 -18.52
CA ASP A 306 3.39 -9.51 -19.73
C ASP A 306 3.81 -8.71 -20.98
N GLY A 307 4.00 -7.38 -20.83
CA GLY A 307 4.33 -6.47 -21.94
C GLY A 307 3.19 -6.26 -22.95
N THR A 308 1.99 -6.80 -22.69
CA THR A 308 0.83 -6.69 -23.58
C THR A 308 -0.34 -5.98 -22.91
N VAL A 309 -0.75 -6.41 -21.74
CA VAL A 309 -1.79 -5.79 -20.91
C VAL A 309 -1.15 -4.87 -19.87
N TYR A 310 -0.12 -5.39 -19.19
CA TYR A 310 0.64 -4.66 -18.16
C TYR A 310 2.14 -4.76 -18.39
N GLU A 311 2.84 -3.65 -18.24
CA GLU A 311 4.31 -3.61 -18.25
C GLU A 311 4.90 -4.15 -16.94
N ALA A 312 4.22 -3.90 -15.83
CA ALA A 312 4.65 -4.27 -14.50
C ALA A 312 3.45 -4.42 -13.56
N ALA A 313 3.61 -5.16 -12.47
CA ALA A 313 2.63 -5.31 -11.40
C ALA A 313 3.31 -5.57 -10.06
N GLY A 314 2.88 -4.89 -9.01
CA GLY A 314 3.46 -5.04 -7.67
C GLY A 314 2.65 -4.34 -6.59
N HIS A 315 3.23 -4.30 -5.39
CA HIS A 315 2.61 -3.82 -4.17
C HIS A 315 1.27 -4.53 -3.93
N CYS A 316 1.37 -5.81 -3.58
CA CYS A 316 0.19 -6.66 -3.46
C CYS A 316 -0.25 -6.85 -2.01
N ALA A 317 -1.52 -7.16 -1.86
CA ALA A 317 -2.12 -7.71 -0.66
C ALA A 317 -2.96 -8.95 -1.01
N VAL A 318 -3.18 -9.83 -0.04
CA VAL A 318 -3.90 -11.10 -0.24
C VAL A 318 -4.97 -11.27 0.84
N TYR A 319 -6.17 -11.65 0.42
CA TYR A 319 -7.33 -11.79 1.30
C TYR A 319 -8.10 -13.07 0.98
N ASP A 320 -8.73 -13.67 2.00
CA ASP A 320 -9.75 -14.68 1.78
C ASP A 320 -10.99 -14.03 1.16
N ASP A 321 -11.58 -14.67 0.16
CA ASP A 321 -12.85 -14.21 -0.40
C ASP A 321 -13.98 -14.54 0.59
N PRO A 322 -14.70 -13.55 1.12
CA PRO A 322 -15.78 -13.79 2.07
C PRO A 322 -16.95 -14.57 1.47
N ASN A 323 -17.08 -14.57 0.14
CA ASN A 323 -18.14 -15.25 -0.59
C ASN A 323 -17.72 -16.63 -1.09
N ILE A 324 -16.42 -16.91 -1.18
CA ILE A 324 -15.85 -18.18 -1.67
C ILE A 324 -14.76 -18.65 -0.69
N PRO A 325 -15.11 -19.37 0.38
CA PRO A 325 -14.18 -19.70 1.48
C PRO A 325 -12.90 -20.45 1.09
N SER A 326 -12.87 -21.12 -0.05
CA SER A 326 -11.68 -21.83 -0.56
C SER A 326 -10.77 -20.96 -1.40
N GLN A 327 -11.19 -19.73 -1.73
CA GLN A 327 -10.49 -18.83 -2.65
C GLN A 327 -9.79 -17.70 -1.88
N ALA A 328 -8.55 -17.43 -2.24
CA ALA A 328 -7.87 -16.18 -1.88
C ALA A 328 -7.78 -15.27 -3.10
N LEU A 329 -7.80 -13.97 -2.85
CA LEU A 329 -7.68 -12.91 -3.84
C LEU A 329 -6.36 -12.16 -3.61
N LEU A 330 -5.55 -12.04 -4.66
CA LEU A 330 -4.44 -11.10 -4.70
C LEU A 330 -4.95 -9.81 -5.33
N ILE A 331 -4.66 -8.69 -4.69
CA ILE A 331 -4.81 -7.37 -5.29
C ILE A 331 -3.44 -6.69 -5.38
N CYS A 332 -3.24 -5.90 -6.41
CA CYS A 332 -2.04 -5.08 -6.57
C CYS A 332 -2.34 -3.92 -7.52
N HIS A 333 -1.38 -3.03 -7.72
CA HIS A 333 -1.44 -2.15 -8.87
C HIS A 333 -0.55 -2.67 -10.00
N GLY A 334 -0.93 -2.35 -11.24
CA GLY A 334 -0.14 -2.61 -12.43
C GLY A 334 -0.10 -1.41 -13.35
N TYR A 335 0.91 -1.36 -14.20
CA TYR A 335 1.09 -0.28 -15.18
C TYR A 335 0.63 -0.76 -16.54
N ARG A 336 -0.41 -0.16 -17.10
CA ARG A 336 -0.97 -0.53 -18.41
C ARG A 336 0.07 -0.38 -19.51
N ALA A 337 0.25 -1.41 -20.33
CA ALA A 337 1.22 -1.38 -21.45
C ALA A 337 0.92 -0.24 -22.44
N VAL A 338 -0.36 0.08 -22.66
CA VAL A 338 -0.78 1.09 -23.64
C VAL A 338 -0.35 2.51 -23.29
N ASN A 339 -0.21 2.86 -22.00
CA ASN A 339 0.04 4.26 -21.60
C ASN A 339 0.82 4.40 -20.28
N GLY A 340 1.19 3.30 -19.62
CA GLY A 340 1.89 3.31 -18.35
C GLY A 340 1.05 3.80 -17.15
N ALA A 341 -0.27 3.96 -17.31
CA ALA A 341 -1.13 4.40 -16.21
C ALA A 341 -1.29 3.28 -15.17
N PRO A 342 -1.21 3.59 -13.87
CA PRO A 342 -1.47 2.61 -12.83
C PRO A 342 -2.95 2.21 -12.80
N THR A 343 -3.22 0.95 -12.48
CA THR A 343 -4.60 0.45 -12.40
C THR A 343 -4.68 -0.71 -11.42
N LEU A 344 -5.88 -0.94 -10.87
CA LEU A 344 -6.16 -2.06 -9.99
C LEU A 344 -6.07 -3.38 -10.78
N ILE A 345 -5.36 -4.35 -10.22
CA ILE A 345 -5.34 -5.75 -10.65
C ILE A 345 -5.89 -6.61 -9.53
N LEU A 346 -6.81 -7.50 -9.89
CA LEU A 346 -7.40 -8.51 -9.03
C LEU A 346 -7.15 -9.88 -9.66
N ARG A 347 -6.64 -10.84 -8.88
CA ARG A 347 -6.38 -12.22 -9.34
C ARG A 347 -6.76 -13.23 -8.27
N PRO A 348 -7.51 -14.29 -8.61
CA PRO A 348 -7.66 -15.43 -7.72
C PRO A 348 -6.33 -16.15 -7.55
N LEU A 349 -6.08 -16.63 -6.33
CA LEU A 349 -4.93 -17.46 -6.01
C LEU A 349 -5.36 -18.91 -5.82
N CYS A 350 -4.59 -19.81 -6.44
CA CYS A 350 -4.74 -21.25 -6.27
C CYS A 350 -3.59 -21.79 -5.42
N PHE A 351 -3.90 -22.68 -4.48
CA PHE A 351 -2.93 -23.35 -3.64
C PHE A 351 -2.78 -24.81 -4.09
N THR A 352 -1.55 -25.25 -4.27
CA THR A 352 -1.22 -26.65 -4.54
C THR A 352 -1.36 -27.50 -3.28
N GLU A 353 -1.43 -28.82 -3.38
CA GLU A 353 -1.54 -29.72 -2.20
C GLU A 353 -0.40 -29.55 -1.22
N ASP A 354 0.79 -29.22 -1.69
CA ASP A 354 1.98 -28.94 -0.86
C ASP A 354 2.02 -27.47 -0.39
N GLY A 355 0.97 -26.68 -0.65
CA GLY A 355 0.77 -25.33 -0.13
C GLY A 355 1.58 -24.25 -0.88
N TRP A 356 2.05 -24.48 -2.09
CA TRP A 356 2.59 -23.41 -2.92
C TRP A 356 1.50 -22.70 -3.71
N ILE A 357 1.75 -21.43 -4.02
CA ILE A 357 0.79 -20.60 -4.76
C ILE A 357 1.12 -20.64 -6.25
N ARG A 358 0.08 -20.72 -7.07
CA ARG A 358 0.13 -20.43 -8.51
C ARG A 358 -1.04 -19.53 -8.88
N MET A 359 -0.87 -18.78 -9.94
CA MET A 359 -1.98 -18.07 -10.60
C MET A 359 -2.40 -18.85 -11.86
N GLU A 360 -3.69 -18.85 -12.14
CA GLU A 360 -4.25 -19.37 -13.37
C GLU A 360 -4.21 -18.31 -14.48
#